data_304c794c505f3763eea315b76fb3e29d
#
_entry.id   304c794c505f3763eea315b76fb3e29d
#
_cell.length_a   1.000
_cell.length_b   1.000
_cell.length_c   1.000
_cell.angle_alpha   90.00
_cell.angle_beta   90.00
_cell.angle_gamma   90.00
#
_symmetry.space_group_name_H-M   'P 1'
#
loop_
_entity.id
_entity.type
_entity.pdbx_description
1 polymer ?
#
loop_
_entity_poly.entity_id
_entity_poly.type
_entity_poly.pdbx_seq_one_letter_code
_entity_poly.pdbx_strand_id
1 'polypeptide(L)'
;MRWGYWMPVFGGWLRNVPDEGMSIAWPYLRDLVVDSERHGFDLSLIAELNLNDIKGHRAPSLDAWTLAPAVAAVTERLELMLAVRPNYHSPSLAAKAISTLDTIAPGRISLNVVSSWWKDEASQYGAPFDVHDARYARTEEWLTVLRRLLTEDTVSHAGDLYQLEGCILEPKPSHPPTVYMGGESPRAKEVISAYGDAYVMHGDRPEVIAAKV
;
A
#
# COMPACT_ATOMS: atom_id res chain seq x y z
N MET A 1 -1.75 20.23 -9.36
CA MET A 1 -2.64 19.19 -8.80
C MET A 1 -2.25 17.89 -9.46
N ARG A 2 -2.21 16.77 -8.71
CA ARG A 2 -1.94 15.44 -9.24
C ARG A 2 -3.22 14.62 -9.23
N TRP A 3 -3.43 13.80 -10.26
CA TRP A 3 -4.62 12.99 -10.43
C TRP A 3 -4.27 11.50 -10.31
N GLY A 4 -5.02 10.78 -9.54
CA GLY A 4 -4.84 9.35 -9.36
C GLY A 4 -6.15 8.59 -9.39
N TYR A 5 -6.05 7.28 -9.48
CA TYR A 5 -7.19 6.38 -9.45
C TYR A 5 -6.85 5.07 -8.70
N TRP A 6 -7.88 4.39 -8.29
CA TRP A 6 -7.76 3.08 -7.68
C TRP A 6 -7.78 2.01 -8.77
N MET A 7 -6.71 1.20 -8.83
CA MET A 7 -6.65 0.06 -9.72
C MET A 7 -7.84 -0.89 -9.48
N PRO A 8 -8.59 -1.33 -10.50
CA PRO A 8 -9.78 -2.17 -10.30
C PRO A 8 -9.43 -3.64 -10.03
N VAL A 9 -8.61 -3.89 -9.02
CA VAL A 9 -8.13 -5.24 -8.62
C VAL A 9 -9.23 -6.16 -8.07
N PHE A 10 -10.43 -5.61 -7.87
CA PHE A 10 -11.62 -6.32 -7.39
C PHE A 10 -12.72 -6.46 -8.46
N GLY A 11 -12.45 -6.11 -9.71
CA GLY A 11 -13.47 -6.05 -10.76
C GLY A 11 -14.41 -4.86 -10.65
N GLY A 12 -13.97 -3.79 -9.99
CA GLY A 12 -14.70 -2.56 -9.74
C GLY A 12 -14.68 -2.15 -8.27
N TRP A 13 -15.24 -0.97 -7.98
CA TRP A 13 -15.18 -0.34 -6.65
C TRP A 13 -16.54 0.01 -6.07
N LEU A 14 -17.61 -0.05 -6.86
CA LEU A 14 -18.96 0.29 -6.42
C LEU A 14 -19.64 -0.90 -5.76
N ARG A 15 -19.90 -0.82 -4.45
CA ARG A 15 -20.50 -1.91 -3.66
C ARG A 15 -21.92 -2.27 -4.10
N ASN A 16 -22.66 -1.29 -4.58
CA ASN A 16 -24.08 -1.43 -4.99
C ASN A 16 -24.26 -1.68 -6.50
N VAL A 17 -23.19 -1.87 -7.23
CA VAL A 17 -23.19 -2.19 -8.66
C VAL A 17 -22.60 -3.59 -8.83
N PRO A 18 -23.41 -4.63 -9.14
CA PRO A 18 -22.92 -6.01 -9.25
C PRO A 18 -21.85 -6.19 -10.34
N ASP A 19 -22.06 -5.53 -11.47
CA ASP A 19 -21.12 -5.55 -12.61
C ASP A 19 -20.85 -4.13 -13.10
N GLU A 20 -19.61 -3.70 -12.91
CA GLU A 20 -19.11 -2.41 -13.43
C GLU A 20 -18.44 -2.57 -14.80
N GLY A 21 -18.45 -3.77 -15.37
CA GLY A 21 -17.78 -4.08 -16.63
C GLY A 21 -16.24 -4.02 -16.54
N MET A 22 -15.67 -4.02 -15.33
CA MET A 22 -14.23 -3.98 -15.11
C MET A 22 -13.68 -5.39 -14.95
N SER A 23 -12.82 -5.79 -15.87
CA SER A 23 -12.15 -7.09 -15.82
C SER A 23 -10.91 -7.03 -14.91
N ILE A 24 -10.63 -8.11 -14.19
CA ILE A 24 -9.36 -8.32 -13.49
C ILE A 24 -8.31 -9.02 -14.36
N ALA A 25 -8.64 -9.37 -15.59
CA ALA A 25 -7.69 -10.02 -16.50
C ALA A 25 -6.53 -9.08 -16.87
N TRP A 26 -5.32 -9.61 -16.89
CA TRP A 26 -4.13 -8.82 -17.16
C TRP A 26 -4.19 -7.98 -18.45
N PRO A 27 -4.67 -8.48 -19.60
CA PRO A 27 -4.76 -7.64 -20.80
C PRO A 27 -5.59 -6.36 -20.57
N TYR A 28 -6.71 -6.46 -19.86
CA TYR A 28 -7.54 -5.31 -19.53
C TYR A 28 -6.82 -4.32 -18.60
N LEU A 29 -6.20 -4.81 -17.53
CA LEU A 29 -5.48 -3.97 -16.57
C LEU A 29 -4.27 -3.30 -17.22
N ARG A 30 -3.52 -4.04 -18.06
CA ARG A 30 -2.40 -3.49 -18.83
C ARG A 30 -2.87 -2.33 -19.72
N ASP A 31 -3.93 -2.53 -20.49
CA ASP A 31 -4.43 -1.51 -21.41
C ASP A 31 -4.95 -0.28 -20.62
N LEU A 32 -5.64 -0.51 -19.50
CA LEU A 32 -6.10 0.54 -18.59
C LEU A 32 -4.96 1.40 -18.05
N VAL A 33 -3.89 0.79 -17.54
CA VAL A 33 -2.77 1.56 -16.96
C VAL A 33 -1.98 2.32 -18.01
N VAL A 34 -1.78 1.74 -19.19
CA VAL A 34 -1.11 2.43 -20.32
C VAL A 34 -1.95 3.61 -20.79
N ASP A 35 -3.26 3.43 -20.92
CA ASP A 35 -4.17 4.50 -21.36
C ASP A 35 -4.31 5.58 -20.27
N SER A 36 -4.36 5.21 -18.98
CA SER A 36 -4.40 6.20 -17.90
C SER A 36 -3.16 7.10 -17.91
N GLU A 37 -1.98 6.52 -18.10
CA GLU A 37 -0.74 7.30 -18.22
C GLU A 37 -0.74 8.22 -19.45
N ARG A 38 -1.26 7.76 -20.58
CA ARG A 38 -1.43 8.58 -21.79
C ARG A 38 -2.39 9.76 -21.60
N HIS A 39 -3.43 9.57 -20.79
CA HIS A 39 -4.42 10.60 -20.48
C HIS A 39 -3.99 11.52 -19.31
N GLY A 40 -2.78 11.36 -18.79
CA GLY A 40 -2.19 12.28 -17.83
C GLY A 40 -2.56 11.99 -16.37
N PHE A 41 -2.93 10.76 -16.02
CA PHE A 41 -2.96 10.36 -14.63
C PHE A 41 -1.54 10.24 -14.07
N ASP A 42 -1.35 10.74 -12.86
CA ASP A 42 -0.05 10.80 -12.18
C ASP A 42 0.24 9.56 -11.34
N LEU A 43 -0.80 8.92 -10.80
CA LEU A 43 -0.63 7.78 -9.90
C LEU A 43 -1.79 6.79 -9.96
N SER A 44 -1.51 5.52 -9.64
CA SER A 44 -2.52 4.49 -9.40
C SER A 44 -2.29 3.83 -8.05
N LEU A 45 -3.34 3.79 -7.21
CA LEU A 45 -3.33 3.04 -5.96
C LEU A 45 -3.70 1.59 -6.26
N ILE A 46 -2.81 0.67 -5.91
CA ILE A 46 -3.05 -0.78 -5.95
C ILE A 46 -3.39 -1.23 -4.53
N ALA A 47 -4.68 -1.48 -4.29
CA ALA A 47 -5.15 -1.86 -2.97
C ALA A 47 -4.74 -3.28 -2.59
N GLU A 48 -4.46 -3.50 -1.31
CA GLU A 48 -4.16 -4.81 -0.77
C GLU A 48 -5.33 -5.34 0.06
N LEU A 49 -6.07 -6.27 -0.53
CA LEU A 49 -7.02 -7.13 0.17
C LEU A 49 -6.93 -8.53 -0.42
N ASN A 50 -6.81 -9.53 0.43
CA ASN A 50 -6.73 -10.93 0.02
C ASN A 50 -8.10 -11.52 -0.31
N LEU A 51 -9.16 -10.92 0.22
CA LEU A 51 -10.55 -11.21 -0.10
C LEU A 51 -11.21 -10.01 -0.73
N ASN A 52 -12.23 -10.24 -1.54
CA ASN A 52 -12.96 -9.15 -2.17
C ASN A 52 -14.03 -8.60 -1.20
N ASP A 53 -13.78 -7.42 -0.65
CA ASP A 53 -14.70 -6.71 0.25
C ASP A 53 -15.80 -5.94 -0.52
N ILE A 54 -15.63 -5.75 -1.83
CA ILE A 54 -16.55 -4.96 -2.66
C ILE A 54 -17.68 -5.84 -3.22
N LYS A 55 -17.34 -6.99 -3.80
CA LYS A 55 -18.26 -7.89 -4.50
C LYS A 55 -18.57 -9.18 -3.74
N GLY A 56 -18.02 -9.32 -2.52
CA GLY A 56 -18.15 -10.47 -1.64
C GLY A 56 -16.92 -11.38 -1.63
N HIS A 57 -16.69 -12.06 -0.53
CA HIS A 57 -15.45 -12.78 -0.20
C HIS A 57 -15.03 -13.86 -1.23
N ARG A 58 -15.98 -14.38 -2.02
CA ARG A 58 -15.71 -15.39 -3.06
C ARG A 58 -15.45 -14.78 -4.45
N ALA A 59 -15.68 -13.49 -4.60
CA ALA A 59 -15.32 -12.79 -5.82
C ALA A 59 -13.80 -12.65 -5.93
N PRO A 60 -13.23 -12.58 -7.14
CA PRO A 60 -11.80 -12.47 -7.30
C PRO A 60 -11.26 -11.17 -6.74
N SER A 61 -10.03 -11.24 -6.21
CA SER A 61 -9.19 -10.09 -5.89
C SER A 61 -7.76 -10.40 -6.34
N LEU A 62 -7.01 -9.38 -6.74
CA LEU A 62 -5.63 -9.54 -7.16
C LEU A 62 -4.69 -9.04 -6.06
N ASP A 63 -3.57 -9.72 -5.90
CA ASP A 63 -2.50 -9.33 -4.99
C ASP A 63 -1.74 -8.11 -5.50
N ALA A 64 -1.61 -7.09 -4.67
CA ALA A 64 -0.98 -5.82 -5.03
C ALA A 64 0.51 -5.96 -5.35
N TRP A 65 1.22 -6.78 -4.56
CA TRP A 65 2.68 -6.87 -4.64
C TRP A 65 3.17 -7.70 -5.83
N THR A 66 2.38 -8.68 -6.26
CA THR A 66 2.67 -9.46 -7.48
C THR A 66 2.17 -8.75 -8.75
N LEU A 67 1.16 -7.90 -8.66
CA LEU A 67 0.67 -7.11 -9.80
C LEU A 67 1.57 -5.91 -10.11
N ALA A 68 2.11 -5.24 -9.09
CA ALA A 68 2.89 -4.02 -9.24
C ALA A 68 4.09 -4.15 -10.19
N PRO A 69 4.91 -5.23 -10.17
CA PRO A 69 5.99 -5.41 -11.15
C PRO A 69 5.52 -5.43 -12.60
N ALA A 70 4.36 -6.05 -12.86
CA ALA A 70 3.81 -6.11 -14.21
C ALA A 70 3.33 -4.72 -14.69
N VAL A 71 2.69 -3.95 -13.80
CA VAL A 71 2.29 -2.56 -14.09
C VAL A 71 3.52 -1.66 -14.28
N ALA A 72 4.53 -1.81 -13.41
CA ALA A 72 5.79 -1.07 -13.50
C ALA A 72 6.48 -1.24 -14.85
N ALA A 73 6.46 -2.47 -15.38
CA ALA A 73 7.14 -2.83 -16.63
C ALA A 73 6.44 -2.31 -17.89
N VAL A 74 5.18 -1.89 -17.83
CA VAL A 74 4.40 -1.40 -18.98
C VAL A 74 4.08 0.09 -18.92
N THR A 75 4.55 0.78 -17.87
CA THR A 75 4.37 2.22 -17.67
C THR A 75 5.71 2.91 -17.49
N GLU A 76 5.80 4.20 -17.81
CA GLU A 76 7.06 4.96 -17.78
C GLU A 76 7.07 6.05 -16.70
N ARG A 77 5.91 6.65 -16.39
CA ARG A 77 5.80 7.81 -15.50
C ARG A 77 4.84 7.63 -14.34
N LEU A 78 3.84 6.75 -14.51
CA LEU A 78 2.80 6.51 -13.53
C LEU A 78 3.40 6.08 -12.18
N GLU A 79 3.12 6.83 -11.12
CA GLU A 79 3.48 6.44 -9.76
C GLU A 79 2.60 5.26 -9.31
N LEU A 80 3.22 4.26 -8.74
CA LEU A 80 2.57 3.08 -8.21
C LEU A 80 2.50 3.19 -6.69
N MET A 81 1.34 3.55 -6.17
CA MET A 81 1.07 3.57 -4.75
C MET A 81 0.60 2.19 -4.32
N LEU A 82 1.49 1.43 -3.68
CA LEU A 82 1.15 0.10 -3.18
C LEU A 82 0.58 0.19 -1.78
N ALA A 83 -0.60 -0.39 -1.60
CA ALA A 83 -1.09 -0.62 -0.25
C ALA A 83 -0.26 -1.71 0.43
N VAL A 84 0.04 -1.51 1.71
CA VAL A 84 0.75 -2.47 2.55
C VAL A 84 0.16 -2.50 3.95
N ARG A 85 -0.05 -3.70 4.45
CA ARG A 85 -0.54 -3.92 5.82
C ARG A 85 0.53 -4.65 6.64
N PRO A 86 1.14 -4.00 7.66
CA PRO A 86 2.26 -4.52 8.44
C PRO A 86 2.04 -5.90 9.08
N ASN A 87 0.79 -6.30 9.29
CA ASN A 87 0.47 -7.63 9.83
C ASN A 87 0.62 -8.78 8.82
N TYR A 88 0.72 -8.48 7.52
CA TYR A 88 0.95 -9.47 6.46
C TYR A 88 2.39 -9.49 5.96
N HIS A 89 3.18 -8.44 6.22
CA HIS A 89 4.51 -8.27 5.65
C HIS A 89 5.58 -8.07 6.72
N SER A 90 6.65 -8.85 6.65
CA SER A 90 7.89 -8.52 7.37
C SER A 90 8.48 -7.23 6.78
N PRO A 91 8.96 -6.29 7.61
CA PRO A 91 9.55 -5.04 7.11
C PRO A 91 10.81 -5.27 6.25
N SER A 92 11.59 -6.30 6.54
CA SER A 92 12.80 -6.64 5.75
C SER A 92 12.45 -7.21 4.39
N LEU A 93 11.44 -8.08 4.29
CA LEU A 93 10.99 -8.62 3.01
C LEU A 93 10.28 -7.55 2.18
N ALA A 94 9.49 -6.69 2.80
CA ALA A 94 8.88 -5.54 2.13
C ALA A 94 9.95 -4.56 1.60
N ALA A 95 10.98 -4.25 2.40
CA ALA A 95 12.12 -3.43 1.96
C ALA A 95 12.80 -4.04 0.72
N LYS A 96 13.00 -5.37 0.71
CA LYS A 96 13.60 -6.08 -0.43
C LYS A 96 12.73 -6.03 -1.69
N ALA A 97 11.42 -6.18 -1.53
CA ALA A 97 10.47 -6.06 -2.63
C ALA A 97 10.43 -4.63 -3.20
N ILE A 98 10.40 -3.60 -2.34
CA ILE A 98 10.46 -2.19 -2.72
C ILE A 98 11.74 -1.89 -3.49
N SER A 99 12.88 -2.32 -2.98
CA SER A 99 14.19 -2.15 -3.63
C SER A 99 14.21 -2.79 -5.02
N THR A 100 13.66 -4.00 -5.15
CA THR A 100 13.55 -4.67 -6.46
C THR A 100 12.62 -3.93 -7.41
N LEU A 101 11.46 -3.47 -6.93
CA LEU A 101 10.52 -2.68 -7.73
C LEU A 101 11.14 -1.36 -8.21
N ASP A 102 11.94 -0.71 -7.37
CA ASP A 102 12.63 0.52 -7.75
C ASP A 102 13.65 0.31 -8.87
N THR A 103 14.23 -0.88 -9.01
CA THR A 103 15.09 -1.19 -10.18
C THR A 103 14.30 -1.28 -11.49
N ILE A 104 12.99 -1.62 -11.42
CA ILE A 104 12.09 -1.69 -12.58
C ILE A 104 11.48 -0.32 -12.87
N ALA A 105 11.12 0.41 -11.83
CA ALA A 105 10.40 1.68 -11.88
C ALA A 105 11.06 2.73 -10.96
N PRO A 106 12.28 3.22 -11.29
CA PRO A 106 13.05 4.09 -10.42
C PRO A 106 12.28 5.36 -10.00
N GLY A 107 12.15 5.57 -8.69
CA GLY A 107 11.49 6.74 -8.09
C GLY A 107 9.98 6.81 -8.28
N ARG A 108 9.34 5.73 -8.77
CA ARG A 108 7.88 5.69 -9.01
C ARG A 108 7.10 4.89 -7.98
N ILE A 109 7.75 4.38 -6.96
CA ILE A 109 7.11 3.55 -5.93
C ILE A 109 6.77 4.41 -4.72
N SER A 110 5.53 4.34 -4.28
CA SER A 110 5.07 4.89 -3.01
C SER A 110 4.24 3.85 -2.25
N LEU A 111 4.05 4.08 -0.97
CA LEU A 111 3.35 3.14 -0.09
C LEU A 111 2.09 3.78 0.49
N ASN A 112 0.99 3.08 0.47
CA ASN A 112 -0.17 3.38 1.30
C ASN A 112 -0.18 2.41 2.49
N VAL A 113 0.33 2.87 3.63
CA VAL A 113 0.47 2.03 4.83
C VAL A 113 -0.83 2.03 5.62
N VAL A 114 -1.42 0.84 5.81
CA VAL A 114 -2.72 0.64 6.47
C VAL A 114 -2.55 -0.26 7.68
N SER A 115 -2.90 0.23 8.87
CA SER A 115 -2.77 -0.50 10.16
C SER A 115 -3.76 -1.66 10.31
N SER A 116 -4.24 -2.20 9.20
CA SER A 116 -5.21 -3.29 9.09
C SER A 116 -6.56 -3.00 9.77
N TRP A 117 -7.64 -3.51 9.24
CA TRP A 117 -8.98 -3.27 9.78
C TRP A 117 -9.91 -4.49 9.70
N TRP A 118 -9.58 -5.49 8.89
CA TRP A 118 -10.44 -6.62 8.59
C TRP A 118 -9.98 -7.90 9.29
N LYS A 119 -10.62 -8.17 10.43
CA LYS A 119 -10.27 -9.29 11.29
C LYS A 119 -10.54 -10.65 10.62
N ASP A 120 -11.67 -10.79 9.94
CA ASP A 120 -12.07 -12.07 9.35
C ASP A 120 -11.13 -12.49 8.22
N GLU A 121 -10.68 -11.53 7.41
CA GLU A 121 -9.67 -11.78 6.39
C GLU A 121 -8.34 -12.20 7.01
N ALA A 122 -7.88 -11.48 8.04
CA ALA A 122 -6.63 -11.81 8.73
C ALA A 122 -6.68 -13.23 9.30
N SER A 123 -7.81 -13.60 9.92
CA SER A 123 -8.02 -14.94 10.44
C SER A 123 -7.97 -16.03 9.36
N GLN A 124 -8.58 -15.79 8.19
CA GLN A 124 -8.58 -16.73 7.07
C GLN A 124 -7.19 -16.92 6.46
N TYR A 125 -6.38 -15.88 6.47
CA TYR A 125 -5.02 -15.91 5.91
C TYR A 125 -3.93 -16.17 6.94
N GLY A 126 -4.30 -16.50 8.19
CA GLY A 126 -3.35 -16.84 9.25
C GLY A 126 -2.46 -15.66 9.69
N ALA A 127 -2.88 -14.43 9.41
CA ALA A 127 -2.16 -13.24 9.83
C ALA A 127 -2.58 -12.80 11.25
N PRO A 128 -1.65 -12.23 12.04
CA PRO A 128 -2.00 -11.69 13.35
C PRO A 128 -2.98 -10.51 13.20
N PHE A 129 -3.92 -10.40 14.14
CA PHE A 129 -4.85 -9.28 14.20
C PHE A 129 -4.99 -8.78 15.63
N ASP A 130 -4.22 -7.78 15.96
CA ASP A 130 -4.15 -7.18 17.29
C ASP A 130 -5.35 -6.26 17.58
N VAL A 131 -5.52 -5.86 18.84
CA VAL A 131 -6.45 -4.79 19.22
C VAL A 131 -6.03 -3.46 18.58
N HIS A 132 -6.97 -2.52 18.52
CA HIS A 132 -6.82 -1.28 17.75
C HIS A 132 -5.44 -0.60 17.94
N ASP A 133 -5.07 -0.26 19.17
CA ASP A 133 -3.83 0.49 19.42
C ASP A 133 -2.56 -0.34 19.17
N ALA A 134 -2.62 -1.64 19.42
CA ALA A 134 -1.50 -2.54 19.12
C ALA A 134 -1.27 -2.70 17.61
N ARG A 135 -2.31 -2.60 16.76
CA ARG A 135 -2.10 -2.56 15.30
C ARG A 135 -1.32 -1.31 14.87
N TYR A 136 -1.55 -0.18 15.51
CA TYR A 136 -0.77 1.04 15.26
C TYR A 136 0.65 0.93 15.80
N ALA A 137 0.86 0.33 17.00
CA ALA A 137 2.20 0.05 17.49
C ALA A 137 2.99 -0.86 16.54
N ARG A 138 2.34 -1.88 15.97
CA ARG A 138 2.93 -2.71 14.90
C ARG A 138 3.34 -1.88 13.70
N THR A 139 2.50 -0.95 13.28
CA THR A 139 2.78 -0.07 12.14
C THR A 139 3.97 0.86 12.41
N GLU A 140 4.07 1.40 13.61
CA GLU A 140 5.21 2.24 14.03
C GLU A 140 6.52 1.47 14.01
N GLU A 141 6.56 0.28 14.63
CA GLU A 141 7.76 -0.53 14.64
C GLU A 141 8.14 -1.00 13.24
N TRP A 142 7.14 -1.39 12.43
CA TRP A 142 7.34 -1.78 11.04
C TRP A 142 7.95 -0.64 10.21
N LEU A 143 7.40 0.57 10.30
CA LEU A 143 7.91 1.75 9.59
C LEU A 143 9.31 2.16 10.07
N THR A 144 9.56 2.06 11.38
CA THR A 144 10.88 2.31 11.94
C THR A 144 11.93 1.39 11.32
N VAL A 145 11.65 0.08 11.29
CA VAL A 145 12.58 -0.91 10.71
C VAL A 145 12.71 -0.71 9.21
N LEU A 146 11.59 -0.49 8.50
CA LEU A 146 11.61 -0.26 7.05
C LEU A 146 12.50 0.93 6.68
N ARG A 147 12.29 2.10 7.31
CA ARG A 147 13.06 3.32 7.01
C ARG A 147 14.55 3.13 7.26
N ARG A 148 14.91 2.45 8.35
CA ARG A 148 16.30 2.12 8.63
C ARG A 148 16.91 1.23 7.54
N LEU A 149 16.22 0.18 7.13
CA LEU A 149 16.71 -0.71 6.07
C LEU A 149 16.90 0.02 4.73
N LEU A 150 16.04 0.98 4.41
CA LEU A 150 16.14 1.74 3.17
C LEU A 150 17.31 2.75 3.14
N THR A 151 17.87 3.11 4.31
CA THR A 151 18.85 4.18 4.42
C THR A 151 20.18 3.77 5.08
N GLU A 152 20.18 2.82 6.01
CA GLU A 152 21.38 2.37 6.74
C GLU A 152 22.04 1.18 6.02
N ASP A 153 23.36 1.07 6.12
CA ASP A 153 24.12 -0.02 5.49
C ASP A 153 23.80 -1.39 6.12
N THR A 154 23.66 -1.41 7.44
CA THR A 154 23.38 -2.63 8.21
C THR A 154 22.43 -2.28 9.36
N VAL A 155 21.38 -3.08 9.50
CA VAL A 155 20.35 -2.86 10.53
C VAL A 155 20.26 -4.05 11.46
N SER A 156 20.47 -3.80 12.75
CA SER A 156 20.02 -4.67 13.84
C SER A 156 18.91 -3.98 14.60
N HIS A 157 17.84 -4.72 14.92
CA HIS A 157 16.68 -4.23 15.64
C HIS A 157 16.21 -5.29 16.62
N ALA A 158 15.99 -4.92 17.87
CA ALA A 158 15.46 -5.79 18.91
C ALA A 158 14.20 -5.12 19.49
N GLY A 159 13.11 -5.21 18.76
CA GLY A 159 11.83 -4.66 19.15
C GLY A 159 10.87 -5.72 19.70
N ASP A 160 9.67 -5.30 20.04
CA ASP A 160 8.65 -6.20 20.59
C ASP A 160 8.05 -7.13 19.52
N LEU A 161 8.01 -6.69 18.26
CA LEU A 161 7.32 -7.39 17.17
C LEU A 161 8.28 -7.84 16.06
N TYR A 162 9.38 -7.12 15.87
CA TYR A 162 10.36 -7.43 14.84
C TYR A 162 11.77 -7.49 15.43
N GLN A 163 12.51 -8.53 15.02
CA GLN A 163 13.89 -8.73 15.43
C GLN A 163 14.77 -8.97 14.21
N LEU A 164 15.82 -8.21 14.05
CA LEU A 164 16.79 -8.31 12.97
C LEU A 164 18.21 -8.28 13.54
N GLU A 165 19.08 -9.09 12.96
CA GLU A 165 20.49 -9.13 13.32
C GLU A 165 21.35 -8.91 12.08
N GLY A 166 22.05 -7.79 12.00
CA GLY A 166 22.95 -7.47 10.90
C GLY A 166 22.31 -7.51 9.52
N CYS A 167 21.04 -7.13 9.40
CA CYS A 167 20.31 -7.19 8.14
C CYS A 167 20.85 -6.17 7.13
N ILE A 168 21.19 -6.62 5.93
CA ILE A 168 21.69 -5.80 4.83
C ILE A 168 20.64 -5.79 3.71
N LEU A 169 20.30 -4.61 3.23
CA LEU A 169 19.47 -4.41 2.04
C LEU A 169 20.33 -3.89 0.90
N GLU A 170 20.43 -4.67 -0.18
CA GLU A 170 21.04 -4.26 -1.44
C GLU A 170 20.24 -4.82 -2.64
N PRO A 171 20.08 -4.02 -3.74
CA PRO A 171 20.45 -2.61 -3.84
C PRO A 171 19.59 -1.71 -2.94
N LYS A 172 20.06 -0.51 -2.63
CA LYS A 172 19.19 0.53 -2.05
C LYS A 172 18.27 1.07 -3.14
N PRO A 173 17.01 1.44 -2.83
CA PRO A 173 16.19 2.16 -3.79
C PRO A 173 16.79 3.53 -4.12
N SER A 174 16.52 4.05 -5.30
CA SER A 174 17.00 5.37 -5.74
C SER A 174 16.56 6.50 -4.82
N HIS A 175 15.35 6.38 -4.27
CA HIS A 175 14.78 7.24 -3.23
C HIS A 175 13.91 6.41 -2.29
N PRO A 176 13.87 6.74 -0.99
CA PRO A 176 12.86 6.16 -0.10
C PRO A 176 11.45 6.45 -0.63
N PRO A 177 10.54 5.47 -0.63
CA PRO A 177 9.18 5.68 -1.10
C PRO A 177 8.43 6.68 -0.22
N THR A 178 7.61 7.53 -0.82
CA THR A 178 6.65 8.37 -0.09
C THR A 178 5.66 7.47 0.65
N VAL A 179 5.47 7.74 1.94
CA VAL A 179 4.55 7.01 2.81
C VAL A 179 3.25 7.78 2.95
N TYR A 180 2.20 7.28 2.31
CA TYR A 180 0.83 7.74 2.47
C TYR A 180 0.15 6.96 3.58
N MET A 181 -0.55 7.64 4.47
CA MET A 181 -1.28 6.99 5.56
C MET A 181 -2.66 7.61 5.75
N GLY A 182 -3.64 6.78 6.08
CA GLY A 182 -5.00 7.20 6.38
C GLY A 182 -5.48 6.70 7.74
N GLY A 183 -6.42 7.42 8.34
CA GLY A 183 -7.04 7.07 9.60
C GLY A 183 -7.54 8.30 10.35
N GLU A 184 -8.62 8.13 11.11
CA GLU A 184 -9.29 9.27 11.76
C GLU A 184 -9.25 9.20 13.29
N SER A 185 -8.88 8.04 13.87
CA SER A 185 -8.78 7.92 15.33
C SER A 185 -7.62 8.78 15.88
N PRO A 186 -7.68 9.21 17.15
CA PRO A 186 -6.54 9.92 17.76
C PRO A 186 -5.21 9.18 17.59
N ARG A 187 -5.21 7.87 17.85
CA ARG A 187 -4.02 7.03 17.70
C ARG A 187 -3.51 6.97 16.25
N ALA A 188 -4.43 6.90 15.27
CA ALA A 188 -4.05 6.97 13.86
C ALA A 188 -3.34 8.28 13.54
N LYS A 189 -3.89 9.41 13.96
CA LYS A 189 -3.33 10.75 13.71
C LYS A 189 -1.95 10.94 14.33
N GLU A 190 -1.71 10.40 15.52
CA GLU A 190 -0.37 10.38 16.15
C GLU A 190 0.64 9.65 15.26
N VAL A 191 0.32 8.43 14.81
CA VAL A 191 1.21 7.64 13.96
C VAL A 191 1.41 8.29 12.59
N ILE A 192 0.34 8.82 11.99
CA ILE A 192 0.42 9.54 10.71
C ILE A 192 1.34 10.76 10.83
N SER A 193 1.18 11.54 11.90
CA SER A 193 2.02 12.72 12.15
C SER A 193 3.50 12.39 12.34
N ALA A 194 3.81 11.23 12.91
CA ALA A 194 5.20 10.80 13.16
C ALA A 194 5.85 10.10 11.96
N TYR A 195 5.07 9.38 11.17
CA TYR A 195 5.60 8.46 10.15
C TYR A 195 5.04 8.67 8.74
N GLY A 196 3.94 9.42 8.55
CA GLY A 196 3.38 9.69 7.23
C GLY A 196 4.04 10.89 6.57
N ASP A 197 4.32 10.77 5.27
CA ASP A 197 4.75 11.91 4.44
C ASP A 197 3.52 12.63 3.85
N ALA A 198 2.40 11.90 3.70
CA ALA A 198 1.14 12.43 3.21
C ALA A 198 -0.07 11.77 3.90
N TYR A 199 -1.09 12.58 4.18
CA TYR A 199 -2.35 12.12 4.76
C TYR A 199 -3.36 11.78 3.66
N VAL A 200 -3.93 10.57 3.71
CA VAL A 200 -4.97 10.11 2.79
C VAL A 200 -6.31 10.12 3.51
N MET A 201 -7.27 10.81 2.94
CA MET A 201 -8.65 10.86 3.44
C MET A 201 -9.61 10.22 2.45
N HIS A 202 -10.66 9.60 2.97
CA HIS A 202 -11.80 9.24 2.13
C HIS A 202 -12.45 10.50 1.55
N GLY A 203 -12.87 10.42 0.27
CA GLY A 203 -13.67 11.48 -0.34
C GLY A 203 -14.97 11.70 0.44
N ASP A 204 -15.25 12.94 0.79
CA ASP A 204 -16.43 13.33 1.55
C ASP A 204 -16.91 14.71 1.04
N ARG A 205 -18.02 15.20 1.56
CA ARG A 205 -18.52 16.55 1.23
C ARG A 205 -17.49 17.61 1.65
N PRO A 206 -17.38 18.73 0.92
CA PRO A 206 -16.37 19.76 1.18
C PRO A 206 -16.35 20.24 2.64
N GLU A 207 -17.52 20.36 3.28
CA GLU A 207 -17.63 20.84 4.66
C GLU A 207 -17.03 19.83 5.66
N VAL A 208 -17.16 18.53 5.38
CA VAL A 208 -16.58 17.46 6.20
C VAL A 208 -15.07 17.42 6.03
N ILE A 209 -14.58 17.54 4.79
CA ILE A 209 -13.15 17.61 4.51
C ILE A 209 -12.52 18.85 5.15
N ALA A 210 -13.13 20.03 5.02
CA ALA A 210 -12.62 21.27 5.61
C ALA A 210 -12.50 21.21 7.13
N ALA A 211 -13.32 20.41 7.81
CA ALA A 211 -13.21 20.20 9.24
C ALA A 211 -12.08 19.24 9.66
N LYS A 212 -11.49 18.49 8.72
CA LYS A 212 -10.41 17.53 8.95
C LYS A 212 -9.01 18.09 8.63
N VAL A 213 -8.95 19.20 7.95
CA VAL A 213 -7.74 19.93 7.53
C VAL A 213 -7.48 21.10 8.47
#